data_f0644b009136e159b42761a7bcdd3e24
#
_entry.id   f0644b009136e159b42761a7bcdd3e24
#
_cell.length_a   1.000
_cell.length_b   1.000
_cell.length_c   1.000
_cell.angle_alpha   90.00
_cell.angle_beta   90.00
_cell.angle_gamma   90.00
#
_symmetry.space_group_name_H-M   'P 1'
#
loop_
_entity.id
_entity.type
_entity.pdbx_description
1 polymer ?
#
loop_
_entity_poly.entity_id
_entity_poly.type
_entity_poly.pdbx_seq_one_letter_code
_entity_poly.pdbx_strand_id
1 'polypeptide(L)'
;MIPVEYVTQILLEDILEFHRELLESEIPVGDGIRDMALLESAVNAPFQTFDGQELVPGLSGKAAKLLYGIAKNHAFVDGNKRIAVHAMEVFLIMNDVVLDYAIEEMETLVVGIADNTFSYEHVVNWIEEHVI
;
A
#
# COMPACT_ATOMS: atom_id res chain seq x y z
N MET A 1 2.97 -20.98 1.11
CA MET A 1 2.99 -19.72 0.33
C MET A 1 1.99 -19.83 -0.83
N ILE A 2 1.19 -18.79 -1.05
CA ILE A 2 0.27 -18.75 -2.18
C ILE A 2 1.08 -18.38 -3.42
N PRO A 3 1.02 -19.18 -4.51
CA PRO A 3 1.70 -18.79 -5.77
C PRO A 3 1.20 -17.45 -6.27
N VAL A 4 2.07 -16.66 -6.90
CA VAL A 4 1.75 -15.31 -7.36
C VAL A 4 0.54 -15.28 -8.31
N GLU A 5 0.34 -16.32 -9.09
CA GLU A 5 -0.79 -16.44 -10.02
C GLU A 5 -2.15 -16.55 -9.34
N TYR A 6 -2.18 -16.90 -8.05
CA TYR A 6 -3.41 -16.98 -7.27
C TYR A 6 -3.64 -15.78 -6.37
N VAL A 7 -2.72 -14.82 -6.39
CA VAL A 7 -2.86 -13.58 -5.65
C VAL A 7 -3.65 -12.59 -6.49
N THR A 8 -4.71 -12.03 -5.92
CA THR A 8 -5.46 -10.97 -6.58
C THR A 8 -4.69 -9.66 -6.42
N GLN A 9 -4.29 -9.07 -7.55
CA GLN A 9 -3.52 -7.83 -7.56
C GLN A 9 -4.44 -6.62 -7.47
N ILE A 10 -3.96 -5.57 -6.81
CA ILE A 10 -4.55 -4.25 -6.92
C ILE A 10 -3.91 -3.58 -8.13
N LEU A 11 -4.71 -2.82 -8.90
CA LEU A 11 -4.27 -2.24 -10.16
C LEU A 11 -4.15 -0.71 -10.04
N LEU A 12 -3.37 -0.12 -10.96
CA LEU A 12 -3.22 1.34 -11.00
C LEU A 12 -4.57 2.05 -11.06
N GLU A 13 -5.50 1.56 -11.87
CA GLU A 13 -6.83 2.14 -12.00
C GLU A 13 -7.62 2.12 -10.69
N ASP A 14 -7.40 1.12 -9.83
CA ASP A 14 -8.02 1.08 -8.51
C ASP A 14 -7.48 2.21 -7.63
N ILE A 15 -6.19 2.46 -7.69
CA ILE A 15 -5.54 3.54 -6.92
C ILE A 15 -6.04 4.90 -7.39
N LEU A 16 -6.17 5.09 -8.69
CA LEU A 16 -6.68 6.34 -9.26
C LEU A 16 -8.14 6.57 -8.83
N GLU A 17 -8.94 5.52 -8.75
CA GLU A 17 -10.30 5.59 -8.26
C GLU A 17 -10.35 5.97 -6.78
N PHE A 18 -9.47 5.41 -5.94
CA PHE A 18 -9.37 5.78 -4.52
C PHE A 18 -9.07 7.27 -4.38
N HIS A 19 -8.16 7.78 -5.21
CA HIS A 19 -7.82 9.21 -5.19
C HIS A 19 -9.05 10.07 -5.55
N ARG A 20 -9.77 9.67 -6.58
CA ARG A 20 -11.00 10.38 -7.00
C ARG A 20 -12.04 10.39 -5.87
N GLU A 21 -12.21 9.27 -5.18
CA GLU A 21 -13.13 9.18 -4.04
C GLU A 21 -12.73 10.12 -2.90
N LEU A 22 -11.42 10.27 -2.65
CA LEU A 22 -10.93 11.18 -1.63
C LEU A 22 -11.19 12.65 -1.98
N LEU A 23 -11.15 13.00 -3.26
CA LEU A 23 -11.47 14.35 -3.71
C LEU A 23 -12.90 14.74 -3.37
N GLU A 24 -13.81 13.76 -3.36
CA GLU A 24 -15.23 13.95 -3.11
C GLU A 24 -15.65 13.63 -1.67
N SER A 25 -14.69 13.27 -0.80
CA SER A 25 -14.99 12.87 0.58
C SER A 25 -15.27 14.08 1.48
N GLU A 26 -15.73 13.79 2.71
CA GLU A 26 -15.99 14.84 3.73
C GLU A 26 -14.73 15.62 4.11
N ILE A 27 -13.57 14.95 4.05
CA ILE A 27 -12.27 15.60 4.27
C ILE A 27 -11.48 15.41 2.98
N PRO A 28 -11.73 16.26 1.96
CA PRO A 28 -11.11 16.06 0.66
C PRO A 28 -9.62 16.34 0.68
N VAL A 29 -8.91 15.68 -0.24
CA VAL A 29 -7.48 15.95 -0.47
C VAL A 29 -7.33 16.96 -1.60
N GLY A 30 -6.16 17.60 -1.69
CA GLY A 30 -5.80 18.45 -2.83
C GLY A 30 -5.68 17.60 -4.09
N ASP A 31 -6.14 18.12 -5.24
CA ASP A 31 -6.13 17.41 -6.51
C ASP A 31 -4.74 17.40 -7.14
N GLY A 32 -4.48 16.38 -7.92
CA GLY A 32 -3.33 16.26 -8.80
C GLY A 32 -2.46 15.04 -8.54
N ILE A 33 -1.86 14.58 -9.63
CA ILE A 33 -0.86 13.52 -9.61
C ILE A 33 0.47 14.19 -9.97
N ARG A 34 1.43 14.11 -9.05
CA ARG A 34 2.73 14.73 -9.23
C ARG A 34 3.65 13.95 -10.14
N ASP A 35 3.59 12.62 -10.02
CA ASP A 35 4.48 11.72 -10.76
C ASP A 35 3.80 10.38 -11.01
N MET A 36 3.24 10.24 -12.20
CA MET A 36 2.55 9.00 -12.58
C MET A 36 3.50 7.81 -12.65
N ALA A 37 4.74 8.03 -13.08
CA ALA A 37 5.72 6.94 -13.18
C ALA A 37 6.06 6.38 -11.80
N LEU A 38 6.20 7.22 -10.79
CA LEU A 38 6.41 6.79 -9.41
C LEU A 38 5.20 6.01 -8.88
N LEU A 39 3.99 6.45 -9.21
CA LEU A 39 2.79 5.75 -8.79
C LEU A 39 2.72 4.36 -9.41
N GLU A 40 2.93 4.26 -10.72
CA GLU A 40 2.95 2.96 -11.42
C GLU A 40 3.99 2.03 -10.82
N SER A 41 5.18 2.55 -10.54
CA SER A 41 6.26 1.77 -9.92
C SER A 41 5.84 1.22 -8.56
N ALA A 42 5.24 2.05 -7.72
CA ALA A 42 4.80 1.63 -6.38
C ALA A 42 3.70 0.58 -6.43
N VAL A 43 2.76 0.72 -7.36
CA VAL A 43 1.64 -0.23 -7.49
C VAL A 43 2.09 -1.56 -8.07
N ASN A 44 3.05 -1.56 -8.98
CA ASN A 44 3.54 -2.78 -9.64
C ASN A 44 4.62 -3.52 -8.85
N ALA A 45 5.39 -2.82 -8.02
CA ALA A 45 6.51 -3.39 -7.30
C ALA A 45 6.17 -4.66 -6.49
N PRO A 46 5.02 -4.72 -5.77
CA PRO A 46 4.70 -5.92 -4.99
C PRO A 46 4.56 -7.19 -5.82
N PHE A 47 4.26 -7.07 -7.11
CA PHE A 47 3.89 -8.20 -7.96
C PHE A 47 4.96 -8.58 -8.98
N GLN A 48 6.13 -7.95 -8.92
CA GLN A 48 7.20 -8.22 -9.86
C GLN A 48 7.86 -9.58 -9.62
N THR A 49 8.26 -10.21 -10.72
CA THR A 49 9.01 -11.46 -10.68
C THR A 49 10.30 -11.30 -11.46
N PHE A 50 11.28 -12.16 -11.16
CA PHE A 50 12.50 -12.28 -11.94
C PHE A 50 12.80 -13.75 -12.11
N ASP A 51 12.96 -14.18 -13.36
CA ASP A 51 13.24 -15.58 -13.71
C ASP A 51 12.22 -16.54 -13.05
N GLY A 52 10.93 -16.16 -13.08
CA GLY A 52 9.83 -16.95 -12.53
C GLY A 52 9.70 -16.90 -11.02
N GLN A 53 10.54 -16.16 -10.32
CA GLN A 53 10.49 -16.05 -8.86
C GLN A 53 9.97 -14.70 -8.40
N GLU A 54 9.18 -14.71 -7.35
CA GLU A 54 8.65 -13.50 -6.74
C GLU A 54 9.77 -12.70 -6.07
N LEU A 55 9.89 -11.41 -6.40
CA LEU A 55 10.82 -10.51 -5.71
C LEU A 55 10.32 -10.12 -4.33
N VAL A 56 9.00 -10.12 -4.13
CA VAL A 56 8.36 -9.79 -2.86
C VAL A 56 7.42 -10.94 -2.49
N PRO A 57 7.93 -11.96 -1.78
CA PRO A 57 7.10 -13.14 -1.45
C PRO A 57 6.10 -12.87 -0.34
N GLY A 58 4.97 -13.58 -0.38
CA GLY A 58 3.95 -13.57 0.65
C GLY A 58 3.02 -12.36 0.60
N LEU A 59 1.82 -12.53 1.17
CA LEU A 59 0.82 -11.46 1.19
C LEU A 59 1.23 -10.29 2.08
N SER A 60 1.79 -10.57 3.26
CA SER A 60 2.24 -9.52 4.16
C SER A 60 3.38 -8.70 3.55
N GLY A 61 4.31 -9.38 2.86
CA GLY A 61 5.39 -8.71 2.15
C GLY A 61 4.89 -7.81 1.04
N LYS A 62 3.93 -8.29 0.25
CA LYS A 62 3.33 -7.50 -0.84
C LYS A 62 2.53 -6.31 -0.31
N ALA A 63 1.76 -6.53 0.75
CA ALA A 63 0.99 -5.47 1.38
C ALA A 63 1.90 -4.38 1.96
N ALA A 64 2.98 -4.79 2.62
CA ALA A 64 3.99 -3.88 3.16
C ALA A 64 4.66 -3.07 2.04
N LYS A 65 4.98 -3.73 0.92
CA LYS A 65 5.61 -3.07 -0.22
C LYS A 65 4.71 -2.00 -0.83
N LEU A 66 3.43 -2.32 -0.92
CA LEU A 66 2.42 -1.39 -1.43
C LEU A 66 2.28 -0.17 -0.51
N LEU A 67 2.09 -0.41 0.79
CA LEU A 67 1.98 0.65 1.79
C LEU A 67 3.22 1.54 1.81
N TYR A 68 4.39 0.90 1.92
CA TYR A 68 5.68 1.59 2.01
C TYR A 68 5.94 2.42 0.75
N GLY A 69 5.72 1.84 -0.42
CA GLY A 69 6.00 2.52 -1.69
C GLY A 69 5.10 3.72 -1.92
N ILE A 70 3.79 3.59 -1.73
CA ILE A 70 2.86 4.70 -1.96
C ILE A 70 3.07 5.80 -0.92
N ALA A 71 3.29 5.44 0.35
CA ALA A 71 3.51 6.42 1.41
C ALA A 71 4.80 7.23 1.20
N LYS A 72 5.85 6.60 0.66
CA LYS A 72 7.16 7.25 0.48
C LYS A 72 7.32 8.00 -0.84
N ASN A 73 6.70 7.52 -1.91
CA ASN A 73 6.97 8.08 -3.24
C ASN A 73 6.34 9.45 -3.49
N HIS A 74 5.36 9.83 -2.68
CA HIS A 74 4.68 11.14 -2.82
C HIS A 74 4.22 11.42 -4.25
N ALA A 75 3.64 10.40 -4.90
CA ALA A 75 3.21 10.49 -6.30
C ALA A 75 2.01 11.42 -6.50
N PHE A 76 1.17 11.56 -5.48
CA PHE A 76 0.05 12.52 -5.49
C PHE A 76 0.46 13.84 -4.85
N VAL A 77 -0.23 14.91 -5.21
CA VAL A 77 -0.04 16.22 -4.58
C VAL A 77 -0.41 16.15 -3.09
N ASP A 78 -1.45 15.40 -2.76
CA ASP A 78 -1.96 15.26 -1.40
C ASP A 78 -2.64 13.90 -1.23
N GLY A 79 -2.77 13.45 0.01
CA GLY A 79 -3.49 12.22 0.33
C GLY A 79 -2.68 10.95 0.22
N ASN A 80 -1.37 11.02 0.03
CA ASN A 80 -0.52 9.84 -0.16
C ASN A 80 -0.64 8.82 0.96
N LYS A 81 -0.65 9.27 2.22
CA LYS A 81 -0.75 8.35 3.36
C LYS A 81 -2.11 7.66 3.40
N ARG A 82 -3.19 8.39 3.15
CA ARG A 82 -4.56 7.83 3.13
C ARG A 82 -4.72 6.81 2.00
N ILE A 83 -4.21 7.14 0.81
CA ILE A 83 -4.25 6.23 -0.34
C ILE A 83 -3.42 4.98 -0.05
N ALA A 84 -2.22 5.14 0.54
CA ALA A 84 -1.34 4.02 0.87
C ALA A 84 -2.02 3.02 1.81
N VAL A 85 -2.63 3.51 2.88
CA VAL A 85 -3.34 2.67 3.85
C VAL A 85 -4.53 1.98 3.20
N HIS A 86 -5.33 2.71 2.44
CA HIS A 86 -6.52 2.15 1.80
C HIS A 86 -6.14 1.08 0.77
N ALA A 87 -5.12 1.35 -0.03
CA ALA A 87 -4.63 0.39 -1.03
C ALA A 87 -4.15 -0.91 -0.36
N MET A 88 -3.38 -0.80 0.70
CA MET A 88 -2.88 -1.96 1.44
C MET A 88 -4.02 -2.78 2.04
N GLU A 89 -4.99 -2.13 2.67
CA GLU A 89 -6.13 -2.83 3.28
C GLU A 89 -7.00 -3.51 2.24
N VAL A 90 -7.31 -2.82 1.14
CA VAL A 90 -8.14 -3.40 0.06
C VAL A 90 -7.41 -4.58 -0.57
N PHE A 91 -6.11 -4.46 -0.80
CA PHE A 91 -5.32 -5.58 -1.33
C PHE A 91 -5.42 -6.81 -0.42
N LEU A 92 -5.26 -6.63 0.88
CA LEU A 92 -5.35 -7.74 1.84
C LEU A 92 -6.76 -8.34 1.86
N ILE A 93 -7.80 -7.52 1.89
CA ILE A 93 -9.19 -7.98 1.90
C ILE A 93 -9.50 -8.76 0.63
N MET A 94 -9.03 -8.31 -0.52
CA MET A 94 -9.19 -9.02 -1.79
C MET A 94 -8.57 -10.43 -1.75
N ASN A 95 -7.63 -10.65 -0.84
CA ASN A 95 -6.94 -11.93 -0.67
C ASN A 95 -7.30 -12.61 0.65
N ASP A 96 -8.47 -12.28 1.19
CA ASP A 96 -9.05 -12.90 2.39
C ASP A 96 -8.23 -12.68 3.68
N VAL A 97 -7.53 -11.57 3.76
CA VAL A 97 -6.76 -11.19 4.96
C VAL A 97 -7.32 -9.91 5.54
N VAL A 98 -7.58 -9.92 6.83
CA VAL A 98 -8.13 -8.77 7.56
C VAL A 98 -7.16 -8.38 8.68
N LEU A 99 -6.94 -7.08 8.84
CA LEU A 99 -6.13 -6.53 9.93
C LEU A 99 -7.02 -5.98 11.04
N ASP A 100 -6.55 -6.10 12.27
CA ASP A 100 -7.16 -5.46 13.43
C ASP A 100 -6.13 -4.55 14.09
N TYR A 101 -6.42 -3.26 14.16
CA TYR A 101 -5.50 -2.28 14.74
C TYR A 101 -6.29 -1.06 15.20
N ALA A 102 -5.72 -0.31 16.15
CA ALA A 102 -6.25 0.99 16.52
C ALA A 102 -5.80 2.04 15.50
N ILE A 103 -6.62 3.05 15.27
CA ILE A 103 -6.31 4.14 14.32
C ILE A 103 -4.95 4.75 14.64
N GLU A 104 -4.65 4.97 15.91
CA GLU A 104 -3.39 5.58 16.37
C GLU A 104 -2.17 4.73 15.99
N GLU A 105 -2.32 3.41 15.99
CA GLU A 105 -1.24 2.51 15.57
C GLU A 105 -0.91 2.69 14.10
N MET A 106 -1.93 2.79 13.25
CA MET A 106 -1.73 2.99 11.82
C MET A 106 -1.17 4.39 11.53
N GLU A 107 -1.64 5.41 12.23
CA GLU A 107 -1.11 6.77 12.08
C GLU A 107 0.38 6.81 12.42
N THR A 108 0.77 6.16 13.50
CA THR A 108 2.18 6.06 13.90
C THR A 108 3.01 5.35 12.83
N LEU A 109 2.47 4.26 12.28
CA LEU A 109 3.16 3.49 11.25
C LEU A 109 3.41 4.32 9.99
N VAL A 110 2.39 4.98 9.44
CA VAL A 110 2.55 5.71 8.18
C VAL A 110 3.41 6.97 8.35
N VAL A 111 3.33 7.64 9.48
CA VAL A 111 4.21 8.77 9.78
C VAL A 111 5.66 8.28 9.85
N GLY A 112 5.89 7.16 10.52
CA GLY A 112 7.23 6.56 10.63
C GLY A 112 7.80 6.09 9.29
N ILE A 113 6.96 5.66 8.36
CA ILE A 113 7.39 5.36 6.99
C ILE A 113 7.82 6.65 6.31
N ALA A 114 6.99 7.69 6.36
CA ALA A 114 7.24 8.95 5.66
C ALA A 114 8.50 9.65 6.17
N ASP A 115 8.80 9.57 7.45
CA ASP A 115 9.95 10.24 8.06
C ASP A 115 11.20 9.35 8.17
N ASN A 116 11.16 8.16 7.57
CA ASN A 116 12.26 7.18 7.56
C ASN A 116 12.59 6.56 8.92
N THR A 117 11.68 6.61 9.89
CA THR A 117 11.86 5.96 11.20
C THR A 117 11.76 4.44 11.05
N PHE A 118 10.81 3.95 10.22
CA PHE A 118 10.55 2.54 10.07
C PHE A 118 11.02 2.01 8.72
N SER A 119 11.68 0.84 8.75
CA SER A 119 12.14 0.14 7.55
C SER A 119 10.99 -0.66 6.92
N TYR A 120 11.23 -1.17 5.72
CA TYR A 120 10.32 -2.09 5.05
C TYR A 120 10.05 -3.33 5.91
N GLU A 121 11.10 -3.93 6.49
CA GLU A 121 10.96 -5.10 7.36
C GLU A 121 10.10 -4.82 8.59
N HIS A 122 10.22 -3.63 9.14
CA HIS A 122 9.37 -3.22 10.27
C HIS A 122 7.89 -3.23 9.85
N VAL A 123 7.60 -2.73 8.64
CA VAL A 123 6.23 -2.69 8.11
C VAL A 123 5.69 -4.11 7.90
N VAL A 124 6.51 -5.01 7.34
CA VAL A 124 6.12 -6.42 7.16
C VAL A 124 5.74 -7.04 8.50
N ASN A 125 6.59 -6.88 9.51
CA ASN A 125 6.35 -7.43 10.84
C ASN A 125 5.09 -6.83 11.47
N TRP A 126 4.90 -5.52 11.31
CA TRP A 126 3.72 -4.84 11.83
C TRP A 126 2.43 -5.44 11.25
N ILE A 127 2.40 -5.66 9.94
CA ILE A 127 1.24 -6.26 9.27
C ILE A 127 1.00 -7.67 9.80
N GLU A 128 2.04 -8.50 9.87
CA GLU A 128 1.90 -9.87 10.35
C GLU A 128 1.39 -9.93 11.80
N GLU A 129 1.81 -9.00 12.64
CA GLU A 129 1.37 -8.93 14.03
C GLU A 129 -0.09 -8.50 14.18
N HIS A 130 -0.67 -7.86 13.19
CA HIS A 130 -2.03 -7.32 13.25
C HIS A 130 -3.04 -8.13 12.41
N VAL A 131 -2.64 -9.21 11.80
CA VAL A 131 -3.56 -10.11 11.07
C VAL A 131 -4.46 -10.83 12.07
N ILE A 132 -5.75 -10.84 11.78
CA ILE A 132 -6.75 -11.55 12.60
C ILE A 132 -6.73 -13.04 12.25
#